data_8f9b37da1f5e8987dfe67f4bded1531d
#
_entry.id   8f9b37da1f5e8987dfe67f4bded1531d
#
_cell.length_a   1.000
_cell.length_b   1.000
_cell.length_c   1.000
_cell.angle_alpha   90.00
_cell.angle_beta   90.00
_cell.angle_gamma   90.00
#
_symmetry.space_group_name_H-M   'P 1'
#
loop_
_entity.id
_entity.type
_entity.pdbx_description
1 polymer ?
#
loop_
_entity_poly.entity_id
_entity_poly.type
_entity_poly.pdbx_seq_one_letter_code
_entity_poly.pdbx_strand_id
1 'polypeptide(L)'
;MTLALTGHAVGRGIAIGRSHLAEGSELEIGEYRIGADEVDKEIRRYRNAIDAARHQLEDLAGRVSRNVGIGAAEIIQTHVLMLSDSRLRDGTEITI
;
A
#
# COMPACT_ATOMS: atom_id res chain seq x y z
N MET A 1 -9.72 -35.19 -0.13
CA MET A 1 -9.13 -34.97 -1.47
C MET A 1 -7.74 -34.41 -1.31
N THR A 2 -6.77 -35.02 -1.94
CA THR A 2 -5.38 -34.58 -1.89
C THR A 2 -5.02 -33.87 -3.20
N LEU A 3 -4.46 -32.67 -3.07
CA LEU A 3 -4.01 -31.87 -4.21
C LEU A 3 -2.50 -31.70 -4.13
N ALA A 4 -1.80 -32.01 -5.20
CA ALA A 4 -0.36 -31.78 -5.31
C ALA A 4 -0.09 -30.73 -6.38
N LEU A 5 0.71 -29.73 -6.02
CA LEU A 5 1.15 -28.65 -6.92
C LEU A 5 2.66 -28.64 -7.02
N THR A 6 3.14 -28.33 -8.22
CA THR A 6 4.58 -28.16 -8.47
C THR A 6 4.90 -26.68 -8.56
N GLY A 7 5.92 -26.25 -7.83
CA GLY A 7 6.37 -24.86 -7.81
C GLY A 7 7.87 -24.73 -8.03
N HIS A 8 8.36 -23.50 -8.01
CA HIS A 8 9.78 -23.20 -8.05
C HIS A 8 10.31 -22.98 -6.64
N ALA A 9 11.40 -23.70 -6.29
CA ALA A 9 12.06 -23.49 -5.02
C ALA A 9 12.94 -22.23 -5.08
N VAL A 10 12.66 -21.28 -4.18
CA VAL A 10 13.45 -20.06 -4.02
C VAL A 10 14.20 -20.00 -2.69
N GLY A 11 14.02 -20.99 -1.85
CA GLY A 11 14.66 -21.14 -0.55
C GLY A 11 14.82 -22.62 -0.19
N ARG A 12 15.44 -22.86 0.95
CA ARG A 12 15.61 -24.21 1.49
C ARG A 12 14.68 -24.41 2.68
N GLY A 13 14.12 -25.58 2.78
CA GLY A 13 13.32 -25.96 3.94
C GLY A 13 12.00 -26.63 3.56
N ILE A 14 11.37 -27.17 4.59
CA ILE A 14 10.06 -27.79 4.51
C ILE A 14 9.20 -27.14 5.60
N ALA A 15 8.01 -26.72 5.26
CA ALA A 15 7.05 -26.19 6.20
C ALA A 15 5.72 -26.92 6.05
N ILE A 16 5.09 -27.19 7.17
CA ILE A 16 3.75 -27.78 7.22
C ILE A 16 2.86 -26.80 8.00
N GLY A 17 1.74 -26.45 7.41
CA GLY A 17 0.85 -25.49 8.03
C GLY A 17 -0.47 -25.38 7.28
N ARG A 18 -1.33 -24.50 7.79
CA ARG A 18 -2.59 -24.16 7.13
C ARG A 18 -2.32 -23.18 6.02
N SER A 19 -2.79 -23.48 4.81
CA SER A 19 -2.66 -22.57 3.67
C SER A 19 -3.52 -21.33 3.85
N HIS A 20 -2.97 -20.19 3.43
CA HIS A 20 -3.70 -18.94 3.30
C HIS A 20 -3.54 -18.44 1.87
N LEU A 21 -4.66 -18.30 1.16
CA LEU A 21 -4.67 -17.77 -0.20
C LEU A 21 -4.79 -16.24 -0.13
N ALA A 22 -3.72 -15.56 -0.52
CA ALA A 22 -3.75 -14.11 -0.71
C ALA A 22 -4.19 -13.82 -2.14
N GLU A 23 -5.44 -13.43 -2.33
CA GLU A 23 -5.91 -12.97 -3.63
C GLU A 23 -5.43 -11.55 -3.87
N GLY A 24 -4.71 -11.33 -4.99
CA GLY A 24 -4.44 -10.00 -5.49
C GLY A 24 -5.74 -9.40 -5.97
N SER A 25 -6.36 -8.53 -5.17
CA SER A 25 -7.50 -7.75 -5.64
C SER A 25 -7.00 -6.75 -6.67
N GLU A 26 -7.52 -6.83 -7.89
CA GLU A 26 -7.40 -5.71 -8.82
C GLU A 26 -8.17 -4.53 -8.22
N LEU A 27 -7.46 -3.42 -8.02
CA LEU A 27 -8.11 -2.18 -7.62
C LEU A 27 -8.97 -1.70 -8.80
N GLU A 28 -10.28 -1.74 -8.67
CA GLU A 28 -11.16 -1.07 -9.58
C GLU A 28 -11.00 0.44 -9.42
N ILE A 29 -10.35 1.05 -10.40
CA ILE A 29 -10.22 2.50 -10.46
C ILE A 29 -11.37 3.03 -11.30
N GLY A 30 -12.41 3.53 -10.64
CA GLY A 30 -13.52 4.19 -11.30
C GLY A 30 -13.13 5.59 -11.77
N GLU A 31 -13.36 5.87 -13.04
CA GLU A 31 -13.28 7.24 -13.56
C GLU A 31 -14.67 7.89 -13.47
N TYR A 32 -14.72 9.08 -12.92
CA TYR A 32 -15.96 9.85 -12.85
C TYR A 32 -15.67 11.34 -13.02
N ARG A 33 -16.66 12.07 -13.47
CA ARG A 33 -16.56 13.53 -13.61
C ARG A 33 -17.11 14.22 -12.37
N ILE A 34 -16.44 15.29 -11.98
CA ILE A 34 -16.86 16.17 -10.90
C ILE A 34 -17.23 17.55 -11.47
N GLY A 35 -18.15 18.24 -10.82
CA GLY A 35 -18.45 19.63 -11.12
C GLY A 35 -17.31 20.56 -10.70
N ALA A 36 -17.23 21.71 -11.35
CA ALA A 36 -16.20 22.71 -11.02
C ALA A 36 -16.30 23.20 -9.55
N ASP A 37 -17.48 23.16 -8.96
CA ASP A 37 -17.76 23.49 -7.57
C ASP A 37 -17.31 22.40 -6.57
N GLU A 38 -17.03 21.19 -7.07
CA GLU A 38 -16.62 20.05 -6.24
C GLU A 38 -15.10 19.84 -6.22
N VAL A 39 -14.33 20.60 -7.01
CA VAL A 39 -12.88 20.44 -7.14
C VAL A 39 -12.16 20.60 -5.79
N ASP A 40 -12.47 21.63 -5.02
CA ASP A 40 -11.86 21.85 -3.71
C ASP A 40 -12.17 20.72 -2.71
N LYS A 41 -13.36 20.18 -2.77
CA LYS A 41 -13.78 19.03 -1.95
C LYS A 41 -12.97 17.78 -2.32
N GLU A 42 -12.77 17.54 -3.61
CA GLU A 42 -12.01 16.39 -4.10
C GLU A 42 -10.53 16.50 -3.76
N ILE A 43 -9.94 17.69 -3.84
CA ILE A 43 -8.55 17.95 -3.41
C ILE A 43 -8.40 17.66 -1.92
N ARG A 44 -9.33 18.11 -1.07
CA ARG A 44 -9.32 17.79 0.37
C ARG A 44 -9.43 16.29 0.63
N ARG A 45 -10.31 15.61 -0.12
CA ARG A 45 -10.46 14.16 -0.04
C ARG A 45 -9.17 13.44 -0.37
N TYR A 46 -8.49 13.86 -1.43
CA TYR A 46 -7.19 13.34 -1.82
C TYR A 46 -6.12 13.56 -0.75
N ARG A 47 -6.00 14.78 -0.22
CA ARG A 47 -5.04 15.10 0.85
C ARG A 47 -5.28 14.25 2.10
N ASN A 48 -6.51 14.09 2.50
CA ASN A 48 -6.88 13.26 3.64
C ASN A 48 -6.53 11.79 3.40
N ALA A 49 -6.72 11.29 2.20
CA ALA A 49 -6.36 9.92 1.83
C ALA A 49 -4.84 9.70 1.89
N ILE A 50 -4.03 10.65 1.41
CA ILE A 50 -2.57 10.59 1.52
C ILE A 50 -2.12 10.61 2.99
N ASP A 51 -2.69 11.47 3.82
CA ASP A 51 -2.37 11.53 5.24
C ASP A 51 -2.74 10.24 5.97
N ALA A 52 -3.91 9.67 5.67
CA ALA A 52 -4.33 8.39 6.24
C ALA A 52 -3.40 7.24 5.82
N ALA A 53 -3.02 7.18 4.55
CA ALA A 53 -2.08 6.17 4.05
C ALA A 53 -0.70 6.30 4.70
N ARG A 54 -0.21 7.52 4.89
CA ARG A 54 1.04 7.77 5.60
C ARG A 54 1.00 7.27 7.03
N HIS A 55 -0.05 7.58 7.78
CA HIS A 55 -0.22 7.09 9.15
C HIS A 55 -0.28 5.57 9.23
N GLN A 56 -0.99 4.92 8.31
CA GLN A 56 -1.04 3.46 8.22
C GLN A 56 0.34 2.85 7.98
N LEU A 57 1.15 3.43 7.09
CA LEU A 57 2.50 2.97 6.82
C LEU A 57 3.45 3.21 8.01
N GLU A 58 3.32 4.34 8.69
CA GLU A 58 4.10 4.63 9.90
C GLU A 58 3.78 3.63 11.03
N ASP A 59 2.51 3.33 11.25
CA ASP A 59 2.08 2.32 12.22
C ASP A 59 2.59 0.93 11.84
N LEU A 60 2.53 0.57 10.56
CA LEU A 60 3.05 -0.69 10.04
C LEU A 60 4.57 -0.77 10.25
N ALA A 61 5.30 0.29 9.93
CA ALA A 61 6.74 0.35 10.14
C ALA A 61 7.11 0.14 11.62
N GLY A 62 6.36 0.73 12.54
CA GLY A 62 6.53 0.52 13.98
C GLY A 62 6.32 -0.93 14.41
N ARG A 63 5.29 -1.58 13.89
CA ARG A 63 5.02 -3.00 14.17
C ARG A 63 6.08 -3.92 13.58
N VAL A 64 6.50 -3.67 12.35
CA VAL A 64 7.54 -4.45 11.68
C VAL A 64 8.89 -4.27 12.36
N SER A 65 9.23 -3.07 12.80
CA SER A 65 10.46 -2.81 13.55
C SER A 65 10.54 -3.64 14.83
N ARG A 66 9.42 -3.79 15.55
CA ARG A 66 9.35 -4.58 16.79
C ARG A 66 9.40 -6.08 16.54
N ASN A 67 8.77 -6.55 15.48
CA ASN A 67 8.54 -7.99 15.25
C ASN A 67 9.56 -8.64 14.29
N VAL A 68 10.10 -7.88 13.36
CA VAL A 68 10.99 -8.39 12.29
C VAL A 68 12.37 -7.75 12.37
N GLY A 69 12.45 -6.45 12.62
CA GLY A 69 13.70 -5.70 12.75
C GLY A 69 13.68 -4.37 12.01
N ILE A 70 14.68 -3.55 12.31
CA ILE A 70 14.81 -2.18 11.78
C ILE A 70 14.99 -2.18 10.27
N GLY A 71 15.76 -3.12 9.71
CA GLY A 71 16.01 -3.18 8.27
C GLY A 71 14.75 -3.36 7.43
N ALA A 72 13.81 -4.19 7.88
CA ALA A 72 12.51 -4.36 7.22
C ALA A 72 11.64 -3.09 7.36
N ALA A 73 11.70 -2.41 8.49
CA ALA A 73 10.97 -1.17 8.72
C ALA A 73 11.48 -0.02 7.82
N GLU A 74 12.77 0.04 7.53
CA GLU A 74 13.35 1.06 6.65
C GLU A 74 12.80 1.01 5.23
N ILE A 75 12.46 -0.17 4.71
CA ILE A 75 11.81 -0.33 3.41
C ILE A 75 10.43 0.36 3.42
N ILE A 76 9.68 0.19 4.50
CA ILE A 76 8.36 0.81 4.65
C ILE A 76 8.50 2.33 4.82
N GLN A 77 9.50 2.80 5.53
CA GLN A 77 9.79 4.23 5.66
C GLN A 77 10.09 4.90 4.31
N THR A 78 10.69 4.18 3.37
CA THR A 78 10.88 4.67 2.01
C THR A 78 9.54 4.95 1.32
N HIS A 79 8.53 4.11 1.52
CA HIS A 79 7.19 4.36 0.99
C HIS A 79 6.52 5.57 1.64
N VAL A 80 6.75 5.80 2.94
CA VAL A 80 6.27 7.02 3.62
C VAL A 80 6.87 8.28 2.99
N LEU A 81 8.16 8.25 2.68
CA LEU A 81 8.83 9.36 1.99
C LEU A 81 8.27 9.61 0.60
N MET A 82 7.93 8.55 -0.15
CA MET A 82 7.29 8.67 -1.46
C MET A 82 5.92 9.36 -1.38
N LEU A 83 5.12 9.06 -0.38
CA LEU A 83 3.84 9.74 -0.16
C LEU A 83 3.99 11.21 0.24
N SER A 84 5.14 11.58 0.77
CA SER A 84 5.45 12.95 1.18
C SER A 84 6.07 13.79 0.04
N ASP A 85 6.30 13.18 -1.13
CA ASP A 85 6.87 13.89 -2.28
C ASP A 85 5.86 14.92 -2.83
N SER A 86 6.28 16.17 -2.84
CA SER A 86 5.48 17.29 -3.33
C SER A 86 5.10 17.14 -4.80
N ARG A 87 5.93 16.50 -5.61
CA ARG A 87 5.65 16.29 -7.04
C ARG A 87 4.48 15.33 -7.26
N LEU A 88 4.38 14.27 -6.46
CA LEU A 88 3.23 13.37 -6.49
C LEU A 88 1.96 14.11 -6.06
N ARG A 89 2.04 14.84 -4.96
CA ARG A 89 0.93 15.57 -4.36
C ARG A 89 0.41 16.67 -5.28
N ASP A 90 1.29 17.59 -5.67
CA ASP A 90 0.93 18.76 -6.48
C ASP A 90 0.55 18.36 -7.90
N GLY A 91 1.25 17.40 -8.50
CA GLY A 91 0.93 16.88 -9.81
C GLY A 91 -0.46 16.26 -9.90
N THR A 92 -0.88 15.53 -8.88
CA THR A 92 -2.21 14.94 -8.79
C THR A 92 -3.28 16.02 -8.59
N GLU A 93 -3.03 17.00 -7.72
CA GLU A 93 -3.97 18.12 -7.48
C GLU A 93 -4.23 18.95 -8.73
N ILE A 94 -3.20 19.19 -9.55
CA ILE A 94 -3.34 19.90 -10.83
C ILE A 94 -4.22 19.11 -11.82
N THR A 95 -4.17 17.79 -11.79
CA THR A 95 -4.94 16.93 -12.69
C THR A 95 -6.42 16.81 -12.28
N ILE A 96 -6.73 17.01 -11.02
CA ILE A 96 -8.11 17.05 -10.54
C ILE A 96 -8.81 18.28 -11.11
#